data_acb401aa2d941ef75ad0dd947c122967
#
_entry.id   acb401aa2d941ef75ad0dd947c122967
#
_cell.length_a   1.000
_cell.length_b   1.000
_cell.length_c   1.000
_cell.angle_alpha   90.00
_cell.angle_beta   90.00
_cell.angle_gamma   90.00
#
_symmetry.space_group_name_H-M   'P 1'
#
loop_
_entity.id
_entity.type
_entity.pdbx_description
1 polymer ?
#
loop_
_entity_poly.entity_id
_entity_poly.type
_entity_poly.pdbx_seq_one_letter_code
_entity_poly.pdbx_strand_id
1 'polypeptide(L)'
;MCIRDRYLKLSFWHTLLFCTLGYGTHGLLDFATSYGTMLLWPFSEERFAASIISIIDPLFTVPVVALVAVAGIKRSTQYARLALVWICLYLTLATVQRNAALELAESMLATRGHTSERLTVKPTFGNILVWRSVYETAGRFHVDGLRVGIAPRVYPGPTILRLNPDRDFPWLDPKSQQRRDIDRFVQFSQGYASKSLDDPNAIIDVRYALLPHTLGALWSIVLSPNVGLEQHVQFQTNRRDASAQLLVLWQLLTAE
;
A
#
# COMPACT_ATOMS: atom_id res chain seq x y z
N MET A 1 31.79 -18.76 -10.83
CA MET A 1 31.51 -20.02 -10.11
C MET A 1 30.29 -19.81 -9.24
N CYS A 2 29.17 -20.43 -9.58
CA CYS A 2 27.85 -20.17 -8.96
C CYS A 2 27.73 -20.94 -7.64
N ILE A 3 27.02 -20.40 -6.65
CA ILE A 3 26.69 -21.06 -5.37
C ILE A 3 26.11 -22.46 -5.60
N ARG A 4 25.35 -22.64 -6.68
CA ARG A 4 24.81 -23.92 -7.15
C ARG A 4 25.84 -25.04 -7.20
N ASP A 5 27.01 -24.78 -7.81
CA ASP A 5 27.99 -25.82 -8.12
C ASP A 5 28.80 -26.22 -6.87
N ARG A 6 28.93 -25.30 -5.90
CA ARG A 6 29.72 -25.53 -4.68
C ARG A 6 28.94 -26.20 -3.55
N TYR A 7 27.65 -25.89 -3.37
CA TYR A 7 26.90 -26.31 -2.20
C TYR A 7 25.70 -27.23 -2.50
N LEU A 8 25.00 -27.02 -3.62
CA LEU A 8 23.71 -27.71 -3.85
C LEU A 8 23.80 -28.82 -4.91
N LYS A 9 24.84 -28.88 -5.72
CA LYS A 9 25.04 -29.88 -6.82
C LYS A 9 23.78 -30.07 -7.69
N LEU A 10 23.02 -29.00 -7.90
CA LEU A 10 21.79 -29.01 -8.69
C LEU A 10 22.12 -28.99 -10.17
N SER A 11 21.36 -29.76 -10.99
CA SER A 11 21.44 -29.66 -12.45
C SER A 11 20.94 -28.29 -12.92
N PHE A 12 21.35 -27.88 -14.12
CA PHE A 12 20.89 -26.64 -14.74
C PHE A 12 19.34 -26.55 -14.75
N TRP A 13 18.68 -27.63 -15.16
CA TRP A 13 17.22 -27.67 -15.28
C TRP A 13 16.51 -27.52 -13.93
N HIS A 14 17.01 -28.13 -12.85
CA HIS A 14 16.47 -27.91 -11.53
C HIS A 14 16.67 -26.48 -11.04
N THR A 15 17.83 -25.90 -11.30
CA THR A 15 18.09 -24.49 -10.96
C THR A 15 17.17 -23.57 -11.72
N LEU A 16 17.02 -23.79 -13.04
CA LEU A 16 16.12 -23.00 -13.88
C LEU A 16 14.67 -23.11 -13.37
N LEU A 17 14.19 -24.33 -13.09
CA LEU A 17 12.83 -24.56 -12.57
C LEU A 17 12.59 -23.79 -11.26
N PHE A 18 13.49 -23.91 -10.28
CA PHE A 18 13.32 -23.21 -9.00
C PHE A 18 13.40 -21.69 -9.13
N CYS A 19 14.29 -21.17 -9.95
CA CYS A 19 14.37 -19.74 -10.23
C CYS A 19 13.10 -19.24 -10.92
N THR A 20 12.58 -19.97 -11.90
CA THR A 20 11.35 -19.61 -12.63
C THR A 20 10.14 -19.66 -11.70
N LEU A 21 10.01 -20.67 -10.85
CA LEU A 21 8.94 -20.75 -9.86
C LEU A 21 9.03 -19.60 -8.86
N GLY A 22 10.22 -19.30 -8.32
CA GLY A 22 10.43 -18.19 -7.41
C GLY A 22 10.09 -16.84 -8.03
N TYR A 23 10.51 -16.61 -9.28
CA TYR A 23 10.19 -15.39 -10.01
C TYR A 23 8.71 -15.30 -10.38
N GLY A 24 8.10 -16.38 -10.84
CA GLY A 24 6.69 -16.42 -11.22
C GLY A 24 5.73 -16.23 -10.04
N THR A 25 6.10 -16.73 -8.84
CA THR A 25 5.29 -16.53 -7.63
C THR A 25 5.49 -15.16 -6.98
N HIS A 26 6.57 -14.43 -7.30
CA HIS A 26 6.82 -13.08 -6.79
C HIS A 26 5.69 -12.11 -7.13
N GLY A 27 5.26 -12.08 -8.40
CA GLY A 27 4.15 -11.24 -8.84
C GLY A 27 2.83 -11.51 -8.10
N LEU A 28 2.57 -12.77 -7.71
CA LEU A 28 1.38 -13.12 -6.91
C LEU A 28 1.47 -12.60 -5.48
N LEU A 29 2.66 -12.61 -4.88
CA LEU A 29 2.88 -12.03 -3.56
C LEU A 29 2.77 -10.51 -3.60
N ASP A 30 3.32 -9.87 -4.62
CA ASP A 30 3.18 -8.43 -4.83
C ASP A 30 1.72 -8.03 -5.01
N PHE A 31 0.94 -8.81 -5.75
CA PHE A 31 -0.51 -8.60 -5.88
C PHE A 31 -1.23 -8.63 -4.52
N ALA A 32 -0.80 -9.47 -3.58
CA ALA A 32 -1.37 -9.51 -2.23
C ALA A 32 -1.11 -8.20 -1.45
N THR A 33 -0.09 -7.43 -1.81
CA THR A 33 0.25 -6.16 -1.16
C THR A 33 -0.64 -5.00 -1.62
N SER A 34 -0.35 -3.80 -1.11
CA SER A 34 -1.20 -2.62 -1.29
C SER A 34 -0.84 -1.72 -2.48
N TYR A 35 0.36 -1.84 -3.10
CA TYR A 35 0.80 -0.92 -4.15
C TYR A 35 0.30 -1.26 -5.54
N GLY A 36 0.01 -2.52 -5.77
CA GLY A 36 -0.40 -3.02 -7.06
C GLY A 36 0.77 -3.35 -7.99
N THR A 37 0.59 -4.43 -8.73
CA THR A 37 1.54 -5.01 -9.66
C THR A 37 0.93 -5.06 -11.05
N MET A 38 1.71 -4.72 -12.07
CA MET A 38 1.31 -4.83 -13.47
C MET A 38 1.38 -6.30 -13.92
N LEU A 39 0.43 -7.13 -13.45
CA LEU A 39 0.43 -8.58 -13.72
C LEU A 39 0.32 -8.92 -15.20
N LEU A 40 -0.28 -8.04 -15.99
CA LEU A 40 -0.54 -8.27 -17.42
C LEU A 40 0.42 -7.49 -18.34
N TRP A 41 1.51 -6.95 -17.77
CA TRP A 41 2.52 -6.29 -18.59
C TRP A 41 3.18 -7.29 -19.57
N PRO A 42 3.44 -6.96 -20.85
CA PRO A 42 3.29 -5.64 -21.50
C PRO A 42 1.91 -5.39 -22.15
N PHE A 43 0.92 -6.26 -21.95
CA PHE A 43 -0.39 -6.16 -22.59
C PHE A 43 -1.31 -5.12 -21.94
N SER A 44 -1.09 -4.79 -20.66
CA SER A 44 -1.82 -3.79 -19.88
C SER A 44 -0.91 -3.12 -18.87
N GLU A 45 -1.09 -1.81 -18.69
CA GLU A 45 -0.42 -1.01 -17.67
C GLU A 45 -1.24 -0.93 -16.37
N GLU A 46 -2.36 -1.62 -16.31
CA GLU A 46 -3.22 -1.65 -15.14
C GLU A 46 -2.52 -2.34 -13.95
N ARG A 47 -2.63 -1.71 -12.78
CA ARG A 47 -2.08 -2.22 -11.53
C ARG A 47 -3.14 -2.93 -10.71
N PHE A 48 -2.92 -4.19 -10.44
CA PHE A 48 -3.78 -5.04 -9.62
C PHE A 48 -3.21 -5.16 -8.21
N ALA A 49 -4.04 -4.92 -7.20
CA ALA A 49 -3.68 -5.07 -5.79
C ALA A 49 -4.84 -5.66 -5.01
N ALA A 50 -4.64 -6.78 -4.36
CA ALA A 50 -5.62 -7.34 -3.42
C ALA A 50 -5.67 -6.57 -2.11
N SER A 51 -4.59 -5.85 -1.76
CA SER A 51 -4.48 -5.02 -0.54
C SER A 51 -4.83 -5.81 0.74
N ILE A 52 -4.38 -7.07 0.85
CA ILE A 52 -4.64 -7.94 1.99
C ILE A 52 -3.52 -7.89 3.04
N ILE A 53 -2.28 -7.63 2.63
CA ILE A 53 -1.14 -7.45 3.54
C ILE A 53 -0.42 -6.13 3.28
N SER A 54 0.24 -5.60 4.31
CA SER A 54 1.12 -4.45 4.13
C SER A 54 2.41 -4.87 3.44
N ILE A 55 3.11 -3.93 2.78
CA ILE A 55 4.37 -4.22 2.08
C ILE A 55 5.46 -4.66 3.05
N ILE A 56 5.48 -4.06 4.23
CA ILE A 56 6.36 -4.47 5.32
C ILE A 56 5.47 -5.05 6.41
N ASP A 57 5.42 -6.36 6.48
CA ASP A 57 4.67 -7.10 7.48
C ASP A 57 5.60 -8.09 8.20
N PRO A 58 6.14 -7.71 9.37
CA PRO A 58 7.03 -8.57 10.14
C PRO A 58 6.39 -9.86 10.60
N LEU A 59 5.08 -9.85 10.92
CA LEU A 59 4.34 -11.05 11.34
C LEU A 59 4.24 -12.08 10.22
N PHE A 60 4.18 -11.62 8.98
CA PHE A 60 4.24 -12.49 7.81
C PHE A 60 5.67 -12.93 7.52
N THR A 61 6.59 -11.97 7.41
CA THR A 61 7.92 -12.18 6.83
C THR A 61 8.87 -12.92 7.77
N VAL A 62 8.90 -12.57 9.07
CA VAL A 62 9.87 -13.15 10.02
C VAL A 62 9.69 -14.65 10.19
N PRO A 63 8.48 -15.20 10.40
CA PRO A 63 8.29 -16.65 10.48
C PRO A 63 8.66 -17.38 9.19
N VAL A 64 8.32 -16.81 8.02
CA VAL A 64 8.68 -17.41 6.72
C VAL A 64 10.20 -17.49 6.57
N VAL A 65 10.91 -16.38 6.79
CA VAL A 65 12.38 -16.36 6.69
C VAL A 65 13.03 -17.31 7.69
N ALA A 66 12.56 -17.33 8.94
CA ALA A 66 13.10 -18.21 9.97
C ALA A 66 12.89 -19.70 9.60
N LEU A 67 11.70 -20.08 9.17
CA LEU A 67 11.38 -21.45 8.79
C LEU A 67 12.17 -21.91 7.56
N VAL A 68 12.31 -21.03 6.55
CA VAL A 68 13.12 -21.33 5.36
C VAL A 68 14.61 -21.45 5.72
N ALA A 69 15.15 -20.58 6.57
CA ALA A 69 16.53 -20.68 7.05
C ALA A 69 16.77 -22.00 7.81
N VAL A 70 15.88 -22.37 8.73
CA VAL A 70 15.97 -23.63 9.47
C VAL A 70 15.84 -24.83 8.53
N ALA A 71 14.96 -24.78 7.52
CA ALA A 71 14.86 -25.83 6.50
C ALA A 71 16.19 -26.04 5.77
N GLY A 72 16.88 -24.97 5.40
CA GLY A 72 18.19 -25.01 4.76
C GLY A 72 19.28 -25.56 5.68
N ILE A 73 19.35 -25.09 6.91
CA ILE A 73 20.36 -25.53 7.90
C ILE A 73 20.18 -27.01 8.26
N LYS A 74 18.96 -27.42 8.57
CA LYS A 74 18.63 -28.81 8.96
C LYS A 74 18.43 -29.75 7.79
N ARG A 75 18.47 -29.24 6.54
CA ARG A 75 18.17 -30.00 5.32
C ARG A 75 16.86 -30.79 5.41
N SER A 76 15.83 -30.19 6.00
CA SER A 76 14.55 -30.82 6.29
C SER A 76 13.40 -30.12 5.57
N THR A 77 12.66 -30.85 4.75
CA THR A 77 11.50 -30.35 4.01
C THR A 77 10.31 -30.03 4.92
N GLN A 78 10.29 -30.54 6.15
CA GLN A 78 9.21 -30.26 7.11
C GLN A 78 9.09 -28.76 7.42
N TYR A 79 10.22 -28.09 7.65
CA TYR A 79 10.22 -26.65 7.92
C TYR A 79 9.79 -25.81 6.70
N ALA A 80 10.15 -26.24 5.49
CA ALA A 80 9.65 -25.59 4.27
C ALA A 80 8.13 -25.78 4.10
N ARG A 81 7.59 -26.94 4.44
CA ARG A 81 6.13 -27.18 4.47
C ARG A 81 5.44 -26.30 5.52
N LEU A 82 6.02 -26.16 6.72
CA LEU A 82 5.51 -25.27 7.76
C LEU A 82 5.52 -23.81 7.31
N ALA A 83 6.56 -23.35 6.58
CA ALA A 83 6.56 -22.02 6.00
C ALA A 83 5.40 -21.82 5.01
N LEU A 84 5.15 -22.82 4.14
CA LEU A 84 4.03 -22.76 3.19
C LEU A 84 2.68 -22.73 3.91
N VAL A 85 2.49 -23.56 4.93
CA VAL A 85 1.28 -23.56 5.77
C VAL A 85 1.08 -22.19 6.41
N TRP A 86 2.14 -21.59 6.96
CA TRP A 86 2.09 -20.24 7.53
C TRP A 86 1.67 -19.18 6.51
N ILE A 87 2.26 -19.20 5.30
CA ILE A 87 1.89 -18.30 4.22
C ILE A 87 0.40 -18.41 3.91
N CYS A 88 -0.11 -19.62 3.67
CA CYS A 88 -1.51 -19.85 3.35
C CYS A 88 -2.43 -19.39 4.50
N LEU A 89 -2.11 -19.76 5.74
CA LEU A 89 -2.90 -19.39 6.93
C LEU A 89 -2.95 -17.87 7.10
N TYR A 90 -1.79 -17.20 7.02
CA TYR A 90 -1.70 -15.76 7.21
C TYR A 90 -2.44 -14.98 6.11
N LEU A 91 -2.27 -15.35 4.84
CA LEU A 91 -2.98 -14.71 3.73
C LEU A 91 -4.50 -14.94 3.80
N THR A 92 -4.94 -16.12 4.25
CA THR A 92 -6.36 -16.40 4.48
C THR A 92 -6.91 -15.50 5.58
N LEU A 93 -6.23 -15.43 6.73
CA LEU A 93 -6.63 -14.57 7.84
C LEU A 93 -6.65 -13.09 7.42
N ALA A 94 -5.62 -12.64 6.72
CA ALA A 94 -5.55 -11.27 6.20
C ALA A 94 -6.71 -10.94 5.24
N THR A 95 -7.12 -11.91 4.41
CA THR A 95 -8.28 -11.77 3.53
C THR A 95 -9.58 -11.62 4.32
N VAL A 96 -9.77 -12.42 5.36
CA VAL A 96 -10.94 -12.32 6.26
C VAL A 96 -10.96 -10.95 6.94
N GLN A 97 -9.83 -10.47 7.46
CA GLN A 97 -9.74 -9.16 8.11
C GLN A 97 -9.97 -8.00 7.13
N ARG A 98 -9.47 -8.13 5.88
CA ARG A 98 -9.76 -7.15 4.83
C ARG A 98 -11.27 -7.04 4.55
N ASN A 99 -11.95 -8.17 4.42
CA ASN A 99 -13.39 -8.18 4.17
C ASN A 99 -14.17 -7.58 5.35
N ALA A 100 -13.78 -7.90 6.59
CA ALA A 100 -14.36 -7.26 7.78
C ALA A 100 -14.12 -5.74 7.80
N ALA A 101 -12.93 -5.27 7.35
CA ALA A 101 -12.66 -3.85 7.23
C ALA A 101 -13.51 -3.17 6.14
N LEU A 102 -13.78 -3.87 5.04
CA LEU A 102 -14.64 -3.37 3.97
C LEU A 102 -16.10 -3.26 4.47
N GLU A 103 -16.63 -4.30 5.10
CA GLU A 103 -17.98 -4.30 5.70
C GLU A 103 -18.15 -3.19 6.73
N LEU A 104 -17.14 -2.97 7.59
CA LEU A 104 -17.15 -1.88 8.57
C LEU A 104 -17.13 -0.52 7.88
N ALA A 105 -16.35 -0.35 6.80
CA ALA A 105 -16.35 0.88 6.01
C ALA A 105 -17.72 1.14 5.37
N GLU A 106 -18.33 0.13 4.75
CA GLU A 106 -19.66 0.25 4.13
C GLU A 106 -20.75 0.59 5.15
N SER A 107 -20.73 -0.03 6.33
CA SER A 107 -21.67 0.30 7.41
C SER A 107 -21.51 1.74 7.91
N MET A 108 -20.26 2.22 7.99
CA MET A 108 -19.95 3.61 8.33
C MET A 108 -20.47 4.59 7.27
N LEU A 109 -20.31 4.29 5.98
CA LEU A 109 -20.86 5.09 4.88
C LEU A 109 -22.40 5.19 5.02
N ALA A 110 -23.06 4.05 5.22
CA ALA A 110 -24.52 4.00 5.40
C ALA A 110 -24.99 4.85 6.60
N THR A 111 -24.27 4.77 7.72
CA THR A 111 -24.56 5.59 8.92
C THR A 111 -24.40 7.08 8.66
N ARG A 112 -23.45 7.48 7.81
CA ARG A 112 -23.25 8.88 7.41
C ARG A 112 -24.20 9.35 6.32
N GLY A 113 -25.00 8.46 5.74
CA GLY A 113 -25.87 8.76 4.59
C GLY A 113 -25.08 9.08 3.31
N HIS A 114 -23.86 8.57 3.19
CA HIS A 114 -23.01 8.78 2.03
C HIS A 114 -23.15 7.63 1.02
N THR A 115 -23.21 8.00 -0.26
CA THR A 115 -23.03 7.06 -1.36
C THR A 115 -21.64 7.25 -1.93
N SER A 116 -20.83 6.23 -1.91
CA SER A 116 -19.45 6.34 -2.42
C SER A 116 -19.39 6.07 -3.92
N GLU A 117 -18.63 6.90 -4.62
CA GLU A 117 -18.24 6.68 -6.03
C GLU A 117 -17.20 5.56 -6.11
N ARG A 118 -16.35 5.46 -5.09
CA ARG A 118 -15.33 4.43 -4.92
C ARG A 118 -14.89 4.35 -3.47
N LEU A 119 -14.54 3.14 -3.04
CA LEU A 119 -14.08 2.83 -1.68
C LEU A 119 -12.85 1.92 -1.77
N THR A 120 -11.85 2.18 -0.96
CA THR A 120 -10.70 1.31 -0.78
C THR A 120 -10.35 1.16 0.70
N VAL A 121 -9.97 -0.06 1.08
CA VAL A 121 -9.40 -0.35 2.41
C VAL A 121 -8.00 -0.91 2.22
N LYS A 122 -7.05 -0.42 3.01
CA LYS A 122 -5.63 -0.83 2.95
C LYS A 122 -5.10 -1.13 4.34
N PRO A 123 -4.34 -2.23 4.53
CA PRO A 123 -3.75 -2.53 5.82
C PRO A 123 -2.70 -1.47 6.17
N THR A 124 -2.59 -1.15 7.46
CA THR A 124 -1.54 -0.28 7.96
C THR A 124 -0.22 -1.05 8.13
N PHE A 125 0.84 -0.35 8.45
CA PHE A 125 2.18 -0.92 8.57
C PHE A 125 2.22 -2.08 9.58
N GLY A 126 2.71 -3.23 9.13
CA GLY A 126 3.08 -4.37 9.97
C GLY A 126 1.95 -5.13 10.65
N ASN A 127 0.68 -4.95 10.22
CA ASN A 127 -0.45 -5.65 10.82
C ASN A 127 -1.63 -5.81 9.85
N ILE A 128 -2.58 -6.66 10.25
CA ILE A 128 -3.82 -6.96 9.53
C ILE A 128 -5.07 -6.63 10.38
N LEU A 129 -4.93 -5.87 11.45
CA LEU A 129 -6.02 -5.50 12.35
C LEU A 129 -6.48 -4.06 12.16
N VAL A 130 -5.54 -3.15 11.88
CA VAL A 130 -5.84 -1.73 11.67
C VAL A 130 -5.71 -1.40 10.19
N TRP A 131 -6.73 -0.78 9.65
CA TRP A 131 -6.92 -0.51 8.23
C TRP A 131 -7.14 0.97 7.99
N ARG A 132 -6.70 1.45 6.84
CA ARG A 132 -7.05 2.77 6.33
C ARG A 132 -8.19 2.62 5.34
N SER A 133 -9.29 3.30 5.59
CA SER A 133 -10.40 3.46 4.65
C SER A 133 -10.28 4.81 3.94
N VAL A 134 -10.41 4.81 2.63
CA VAL A 134 -10.54 6.02 1.81
C VAL A 134 -11.70 5.83 0.86
N TYR A 135 -12.70 6.70 0.94
CA TYR A 135 -13.79 6.71 -0.02
C TYR A 135 -14.02 8.11 -0.61
N GLU A 136 -14.57 8.14 -1.80
CA GLU A 136 -14.92 9.37 -2.51
C GLU A 136 -16.42 9.55 -2.56
N THR A 137 -16.88 10.75 -2.21
CA THR A 137 -18.25 11.21 -2.40
C THR A 137 -18.27 12.71 -2.66
N ALA A 138 -19.06 13.15 -3.62
CA ALA A 138 -19.20 14.56 -4.01
C ALA A 138 -17.85 15.28 -4.25
N GLY A 139 -16.92 14.59 -4.92
CA GLY A 139 -15.58 15.13 -5.25
C GLY A 139 -14.67 15.35 -4.04
N ARG A 140 -14.93 14.67 -2.93
CA ARG A 140 -14.12 14.71 -1.69
C ARG A 140 -13.70 13.31 -1.29
N PHE A 141 -12.48 13.19 -0.80
CA PHE A 141 -12.02 11.98 -0.11
C PHE A 141 -12.27 12.11 1.38
N HIS A 142 -12.87 11.08 1.94
CA HIS A 142 -13.01 10.88 3.37
C HIS A 142 -12.01 9.79 3.79
N VAL A 143 -11.25 10.06 4.82
CA VAL A 143 -10.20 9.17 5.30
C VAL A 143 -10.50 8.78 6.73
N ASP A 144 -10.57 7.47 7.00
CA ASP A 144 -10.86 6.96 8.34
C ASP A 144 -9.90 5.80 8.66
N GLY A 145 -9.61 5.62 9.94
CA GLY A 145 -8.96 4.43 10.47
C GLY A 145 -10.03 3.43 10.93
N LEU A 146 -9.81 2.16 10.62
CA LEU A 146 -10.70 1.07 11.01
C LEU A 146 -9.89 0.03 11.77
N ARG A 147 -10.32 -0.37 12.95
CA ARG A 147 -9.81 -1.56 13.63
C ARG A 147 -10.84 -2.66 13.50
N VAL A 148 -10.42 -3.84 13.05
CA VAL A 148 -11.25 -5.04 12.92
C VAL A 148 -10.83 -6.10 13.93
N GLY A 149 -11.60 -7.16 14.06
CA GLY A 149 -11.39 -8.24 15.01
C GLY A 149 -12.44 -8.28 16.11
N ILE A 150 -12.06 -8.65 17.34
CA ILE A 150 -12.99 -8.90 18.45
C ILE A 150 -13.76 -7.62 18.86
N ALA A 151 -13.12 -6.45 18.80
CA ALA A 151 -13.71 -5.17 19.15
C ALA A 151 -13.55 -4.15 18.00
N PRO A 152 -14.41 -4.18 16.99
CA PRO A 152 -14.33 -3.24 15.87
C PRO A 152 -14.47 -1.79 16.33
N ARG A 153 -13.64 -0.90 15.73
CA ARG A 153 -13.66 0.53 16.06
C ARG A 153 -13.35 1.37 14.83
N VAL A 154 -14.06 2.49 14.72
CA VAL A 154 -13.79 3.51 13.70
C VAL A 154 -13.06 4.67 14.37
N TYR A 155 -11.96 5.10 13.75
CA TYR A 155 -11.22 6.31 14.10
C TYR A 155 -11.49 7.34 13.01
N PRO A 156 -12.39 8.31 13.26
CA PRO A 156 -12.71 9.32 12.26
C PRO A 156 -11.50 10.15 11.89
N GLY A 157 -11.34 10.40 10.60
CA GLY A 157 -10.28 11.22 10.08
C GLY A 157 -10.82 12.39 9.24
N PRO A 158 -9.94 13.16 8.61
CA PRO A 158 -10.30 14.35 7.88
C PRO A 158 -10.88 14.04 6.50
N THR A 159 -11.50 15.07 5.94
CA THR A 159 -11.99 15.10 4.57
C THR A 159 -11.15 16.07 3.75
N ILE A 160 -10.83 15.70 2.51
CA ILE A 160 -10.02 16.53 1.61
C ILE A 160 -10.62 16.52 0.20
N LEU A 161 -10.50 17.64 -0.51
CA LEU A 161 -10.98 17.74 -1.89
C LEU A 161 -10.15 16.89 -2.84
N ARG A 162 -10.80 16.23 -3.77
CA ARG A 162 -10.13 15.62 -4.91
C ARG A 162 -9.35 16.68 -5.69
N LEU A 163 -8.17 16.33 -6.15
CA LEU A 163 -7.33 17.21 -6.95
C LEU A 163 -8.05 17.69 -8.21
N ASN A 164 -8.05 19.01 -8.39
CA ASN A 164 -8.37 19.66 -9.62
C ASN A 164 -7.24 20.65 -9.95
N PRO A 165 -6.33 20.31 -10.89
CA PRO A 165 -5.15 21.12 -11.14
C PRO A 165 -5.45 22.57 -11.50
N ASP A 166 -6.55 22.84 -12.22
CA ASP A 166 -6.89 24.19 -12.68
C ASP A 166 -7.42 25.05 -11.51
N ARG A 167 -8.15 24.45 -10.58
CA ARG A 167 -8.60 25.11 -9.34
C ARG A 167 -7.47 25.27 -8.33
N ASP A 168 -6.68 24.22 -8.15
CA ASP A 168 -5.73 24.09 -7.03
C ASP A 168 -4.39 24.79 -7.32
N PHE A 169 -4.03 24.91 -8.63
CA PHE A 169 -2.82 25.52 -9.12
C PHE A 169 -3.09 26.42 -10.34
N PRO A 170 -3.89 27.49 -10.20
CA PRO A 170 -4.31 28.35 -11.33
C PRO A 170 -3.15 29.09 -12.00
N TRP A 171 -1.99 29.13 -11.35
CA TRP A 171 -0.75 29.70 -11.86
C TRP A 171 0.06 28.77 -12.78
N LEU A 172 -0.30 27.47 -12.80
CA LEU A 172 0.45 26.46 -13.54
C LEU A 172 0.08 26.48 -15.03
N ASP A 173 1.09 26.66 -15.88
CA ASP A 173 0.87 26.57 -17.33
C ASP A 173 0.44 25.15 -17.74
N PRO A 174 -0.69 25.00 -18.45
CA PRO A 174 -1.17 23.68 -18.90
C PRO A 174 -0.20 22.94 -19.83
N LYS A 175 0.75 23.65 -20.47
CA LYS A 175 1.76 23.06 -21.37
C LYS A 175 3.06 22.71 -20.65
N SER A 176 3.18 23.03 -19.37
CA SER A 176 4.40 22.79 -18.58
C SER A 176 4.67 21.29 -18.33
N GLN A 177 5.94 20.97 -18.08
CA GLN A 177 6.34 19.63 -17.66
C GLN A 177 5.72 19.25 -16.31
N GLN A 178 5.59 20.22 -15.39
CA GLN A 178 4.94 19.99 -14.11
C GLN A 178 3.48 19.56 -14.27
N ARG A 179 2.74 20.10 -15.26
CA ARG A 179 1.37 19.66 -15.56
C ARG A 179 1.35 18.19 -16.01
N ARG A 180 2.24 17.80 -16.90
CA ARG A 180 2.37 16.39 -17.36
C ARG A 180 2.75 15.47 -16.22
N ASP A 181 3.58 15.93 -15.27
CA ASP A 181 3.97 15.17 -14.10
C ASP A 181 2.82 14.99 -13.10
N ILE A 182 1.93 15.99 -12.97
CA ILE A 182 0.67 15.85 -12.22
C ILE A 182 -0.19 14.74 -12.84
N ASP A 183 -0.37 14.73 -14.16
CA ASP A 183 -1.20 13.72 -14.83
C ASP A 183 -0.63 12.31 -14.60
N ARG A 184 0.70 12.15 -14.64
CA ARG A 184 1.39 10.89 -14.29
C ARG A 184 1.16 10.50 -12.83
N PHE A 185 1.22 11.46 -11.91
CA PHE A 185 0.98 11.20 -10.49
C PHE A 185 -0.47 10.82 -10.23
N VAL A 186 -1.43 11.45 -10.91
CA VAL A 186 -2.86 11.09 -10.85
C VAL A 186 -3.07 9.66 -11.37
N GLN A 187 -2.42 9.28 -12.47
CA GLN A 187 -2.47 7.91 -12.98
C GLN A 187 -1.84 6.93 -11.97
N PHE A 188 -0.65 7.23 -11.44
CA PHE A 188 0.02 6.43 -10.41
C PHE A 188 -0.84 6.26 -9.16
N SER A 189 -1.47 7.32 -8.68
CA SER A 189 -2.36 7.31 -7.52
C SER A 189 -3.75 6.77 -7.84
N GLN A 190 -4.00 6.27 -9.06
CA GLN A 190 -5.31 5.81 -9.52
C GLN A 190 -6.40 6.86 -9.26
N GLY A 191 -6.06 8.15 -9.41
CA GLY A 191 -6.93 9.29 -9.18
C GLY A 191 -7.20 9.62 -7.70
N TYR A 192 -6.54 8.96 -6.73
CA TYR A 192 -6.63 9.32 -5.31
C TYR A 192 -5.64 10.44 -4.92
N ALA A 193 -5.49 11.41 -5.81
CA ALA A 193 -4.63 12.56 -5.60
C ALA A 193 -5.41 13.74 -4.99
N SER A 194 -4.77 14.49 -4.11
CA SER A 194 -5.28 15.72 -3.51
C SER A 194 -4.17 16.74 -3.32
N LYS A 195 -4.52 18.03 -3.28
CA LYS A 195 -3.60 19.07 -2.82
C LYS A 195 -3.37 18.90 -1.33
N SER A 196 -2.12 18.98 -0.89
CA SER A 196 -1.77 18.90 0.54
C SER A 196 -2.37 20.06 1.33
N LEU A 197 -2.72 19.78 2.60
CA LEU A 197 -3.12 20.84 3.55
C LEU A 197 -1.89 21.48 4.22
N ASP A 198 -0.78 20.75 4.30
CA ASP A 198 0.44 21.19 5.00
C ASP A 198 1.38 21.99 4.09
N ASP A 199 1.37 21.71 2.78
CA ASP A 199 2.18 22.40 1.78
C ASP A 199 1.30 22.80 0.59
N PRO A 200 1.08 24.10 0.33
CA PRO A 200 0.22 24.59 -0.74
C PRO A 200 0.71 24.24 -2.16
N ASN A 201 1.97 23.85 -2.31
CA ASN A 201 2.55 23.42 -3.57
C ASN A 201 2.66 21.91 -3.73
N ALA A 202 2.26 21.14 -2.72
CA ALA A 202 2.37 19.68 -2.75
C ALA A 202 1.06 19.00 -3.15
N ILE A 203 1.21 17.88 -3.86
CA ILE A 203 0.13 16.95 -4.20
C ILE A 203 0.46 15.61 -3.54
N ILE A 204 -0.50 15.03 -2.85
CA ILE A 204 -0.40 13.81 -2.07
C ILE A 204 -1.26 12.68 -2.64
N ASP A 205 -0.83 11.44 -2.42
CA ASP A 205 -1.66 10.24 -2.60
C ASP A 205 -2.37 9.93 -1.28
N VAL A 206 -3.68 10.16 -1.23
CA VAL A 206 -4.47 10.00 0.00
C VAL A 206 -4.63 8.56 0.46
N ARG A 207 -4.20 7.57 -0.32
CA ARG A 207 -4.32 6.15 0.03
C ARG A 207 -3.29 5.69 1.07
N TYR A 208 -2.17 6.42 1.22
CA TYR A 208 -1.02 5.94 1.98
C TYR A 208 -0.55 6.94 3.01
N ALA A 209 -0.65 6.56 4.27
CA ALA A 209 -0.10 7.27 5.42
C ALA A 209 0.34 6.25 6.48
N LEU A 210 1.21 6.64 7.41
CA LEU A 210 1.58 5.79 8.54
C LEU A 210 0.42 5.61 9.51
N LEU A 211 -0.31 6.68 9.79
CA LEU A 211 -1.52 6.63 10.63
C LEU A 211 -2.76 6.54 9.74
N PRO A 212 -3.69 5.60 10.01
CA PRO A 212 -4.81 5.32 9.12
C PRO A 212 -5.80 6.47 8.99
N HIS A 213 -5.94 7.30 10.00
CA HIS A 213 -6.94 8.38 10.12
C HIS A 213 -6.34 9.78 9.90
N THR A 214 -5.19 9.91 9.22
CA THR A 214 -4.54 11.22 8.96
C THR A 214 -4.27 11.44 7.48
N LEU A 215 -3.96 12.68 7.08
CA LEU A 215 -3.55 13.05 5.73
C LEU A 215 -2.03 13.13 5.54
N GLY A 216 -1.24 12.73 6.55
CA GLY A 216 0.22 12.68 6.49
C GLY A 216 0.70 11.65 5.48
N ALA A 217 0.65 11.99 4.19
CA ALA A 217 0.99 11.08 3.10
C ALA A 217 2.45 10.64 3.13
N LEU A 218 2.71 9.37 2.79
CA LEU A 218 4.06 8.81 2.75
C LEU A 218 4.94 9.42 1.66
N TRP A 219 4.32 9.92 0.59
CA TRP A 219 4.98 10.59 -0.52
C TRP A 219 4.09 11.67 -1.13
N SER A 220 4.76 12.61 -1.76
CA SER A 220 4.15 13.73 -2.47
C SER A 220 4.99 14.12 -3.67
N ILE A 221 4.38 14.85 -4.59
CA ILE A 221 5.10 15.66 -5.58
C ILE A 221 4.93 17.12 -5.22
N VAL A 222 5.99 17.92 -5.36
CA VAL A 222 5.99 19.34 -5.03
C VAL A 222 6.27 20.14 -6.28
N LEU A 223 5.37 21.06 -6.56
CA LEU A 223 5.46 22.00 -7.67
C LEU A 223 6.30 23.22 -7.27
N SER A 224 6.97 23.79 -8.24
CA SER A 224 7.76 25.01 -8.07
C SER A 224 7.14 26.13 -8.91
N PRO A 225 6.61 27.20 -8.31
CA PRO A 225 6.17 28.36 -9.06
C PRO A 225 7.37 29.12 -9.67
N ASN A 226 7.13 29.85 -10.75
CA ASN A 226 8.12 30.71 -11.39
C ASN A 226 9.38 30.00 -11.96
N VAL A 227 9.21 28.76 -12.42
CA VAL A 227 10.26 27.99 -13.09
C VAL A 227 9.97 27.81 -14.57
N GLY A 228 10.98 27.38 -15.35
CA GLY A 228 10.83 27.14 -16.79
C GLY A 228 9.84 26.03 -17.11
N LEU A 229 9.27 26.08 -18.33
CA LEU A 229 8.23 25.10 -18.75
C LEU A 229 8.68 23.64 -18.73
N GLU A 230 9.97 23.38 -18.87
CA GLU A 230 10.56 22.02 -18.90
C GLU A 230 10.95 21.51 -17.49
N GLN A 231 10.73 22.31 -16.45
CA GLN A 231 11.07 21.90 -15.08
C GLN A 231 10.12 20.82 -14.57
N HIS A 232 10.69 19.71 -14.09
CA HIS A 232 9.96 18.64 -13.42
C HIS A 232 9.55 19.01 -11.99
N VAL A 233 8.50 18.35 -11.50
CA VAL A 233 8.15 18.37 -10.07
C VAL A 233 9.22 17.65 -9.24
N GLN A 234 9.28 17.97 -7.94
CA GLN A 234 10.14 17.28 -6.99
C GLN A 234 9.35 16.16 -6.28
N PHE A 235 9.86 14.94 -6.31
CA PHE A 235 9.30 13.84 -5.53
C PHE A 235 9.85 13.89 -4.10
N GLN A 236 8.95 13.83 -3.12
CA GLN A 236 9.31 13.83 -1.70
C GLN A 236 8.71 12.63 -0.98
N THR A 237 9.47 12.09 -0.02
CA THR A 237 9.00 11.06 0.91
C THR A 237 8.92 11.63 2.32
N ASN A 238 7.76 11.48 2.95
CA ASN A 238 7.50 11.98 4.29
C ASN A 238 7.59 10.84 5.30
N ARG A 239 8.80 10.60 5.80
CA ARG A 239 9.06 9.62 6.87
C ARG A 239 9.52 10.30 8.17
N ARG A 240 9.31 11.62 8.27
CA ARG A 240 9.62 12.37 9.49
C ARG A 240 8.73 11.83 10.62
N ASP A 241 9.28 11.72 11.81
CA ASP A 241 8.59 11.26 13.02
C ASP A 241 7.98 9.84 12.93
N ALA A 242 8.50 8.98 12.04
CA ALA A 242 7.99 7.63 11.86
C ALA A 242 7.93 6.83 13.17
N SER A 243 8.92 6.99 14.06
CA SER A 243 8.95 6.31 15.37
C SER A 243 7.80 6.76 16.28
N ALA A 244 7.50 8.06 16.34
CA ALA A 244 6.37 8.59 17.11
C ALA A 244 5.03 8.11 16.53
N GLN A 245 4.90 8.12 15.21
CA GLN A 245 3.68 7.63 14.54
C GLN A 245 3.48 6.12 14.73
N LEU A 246 4.54 5.32 14.78
CA LEU A 246 4.45 3.89 15.09
C LEU A 246 3.98 3.63 16.52
N LEU A 247 4.34 4.46 17.49
CA LEU A 247 3.82 4.39 18.86
C LEU A 247 2.31 4.66 18.88
N VAL A 248 1.85 5.67 18.15
CA VAL A 248 0.40 5.94 18.02
C VAL A 248 -0.31 4.78 17.32
N LEU A 249 0.28 4.21 16.26
CA LEU A 249 -0.28 3.03 15.58
C LEU A 249 -0.40 1.84 16.55
N TRP A 250 0.61 1.64 17.40
CA TRP A 250 0.56 0.62 18.46
C TRP A 250 -0.58 0.85 19.45
N GLN A 251 -0.83 2.10 19.84
CA GLN A 251 -1.98 2.45 20.69
C GLN A 251 -3.31 2.14 20.00
N LEU A 252 -3.45 2.42 18.69
CA LEU A 252 -4.66 2.05 17.93
C LEU A 252 -4.88 0.53 17.86
N LEU A 253 -3.80 -0.26 17.85
CA LEU A 253 -3.85 -1.72 17.87
C LEU A 253 -4.30 -2.27 19.23
N THR A 254 -3.83 -1.66 20.33
CA THR A 254 -3.98 -2.15 21.71
C THR A 254 -5.07 -1.44 22.52
N ALA A 255 -5.65 -0.34 22.01
CA ALA A 255 -6.71 0.39 22.71
C ALA A 255 -7.94 -0.51 22.93
N GLU A 256 -8.36 -0.65 24.18
CA GLU A 256 -9.59 -1.35 24.61
C GLU A 256 -10.87 -0.57 24.24
#